data_ecaef5f336f18b447d530b23c6b1e3e3
#
_entry.id   ecaef5f336f18b447d530b23c6b1e3e3
#
_cell.length_a   1.000
_cell.length_b   1.000
_cell.length_c   1.000
_cell.angle_alpha   90.00
_cell.angle_beta   90.00
_cell.angle_gamma   90.00
#
_symmetry.space_group_name_H-M   'P 1'
#
loop_
_entity.id
_entity.type
_entity.pdbx_description
1 polymer ?
#
loop_
_entity_poly.entity_id
_entity_poly.type
_entity_poly.pdbx_seq_one_letter_code
_entity_poly.pdbx_strand_id
1 'polypeptide(L)'
;MRARRPDPRLGTALVLALALIAPTSGSARDGQVREAALYPRDDRREMGGEDYRRFAGAGVLWCRRPDGVPQKAAAAWLVGVPDLVVLNAHNFRDRRLAVIRAVSDCYFQIGGRNYEFVAESLRLGTAPGAEALHITDDWALLRLASPVDGVAPQPVPETPDLTPGPAAITVTMVSPGGHANFRGGTSLESCAIRFIDPPSEDAMRRVRHDCNDGYGGSGSGLFDESGRLLALQSASLSMNSRRPFDVEFHYGSAMLFEGELLAAIRAVAGDRRQH
;
A
#
# COMPACT_ATOMS: atom_id res chain seq x y z
N MET A 1 98.94 -20.37 -18.77
CA MET A 1 97.62 -20.80 -19.30
C MET A 1 96.59 -20.68 -18.20
N ARG A 2 95.77 -19.65 -18.27
CA ARG A 2 94.70 -19.32 -17.28
C ARG A 2 93.38 -19.55 -17.95
N ALA A 3 92.58 -20.49 -17.48
CA ALA A 3 91.22 -20.70 -17.93
C ALA A 3 90.24 -19.64 -17.29
N ARG A 4 89.48 -18.96 -18.12
CA ARG A 4 88.40 -18.04 -17.69
C ARG A 4 87.16 -18.88 -17.40
N ARG A 5 86.56 -18.65 -16.23
CA ARG A 5 85.20 -19.09 -15.88
C ARG A 5 84.16 -18.20 -16.54
N PRO A 6 83.03 -18.74 -16.99
CA PRO A 6 81.88 -17.92 -17.43
C PRO A 6 81.01 -17.50 -16.27
N ASP A 7 80.52 -16.28 -16.31
CA ASP A 7 79.53 -15.71 -15.40
C ASP A 7 78.16 -16.35 -15.54
N PRO A 8 77.45 -16.60 -14.45
CA PRO A 8 76.05 -16.93 -14.52
C PRO A 8 75.21 -15.67 -14.57
N ARG A 9 74.52 -15.44 -15.72
CA ARG A 9 73.53 -14.39 -15.86
C ARG A 9 72.27 -14.80 -15.08
N LEU A 10 71.92 -13.99 -14.09
CA LEU A 10 70.61 -14.04 -13.42
C LEU A 10 69.52 -13.78 -14.42
N GLY A 11 68.72 -14.80 -14.69
CA GLY A 11 67.44 -14.65 -15.36
C GLY A 11 66.39 -14.21 -14.37
N THR A 12 65.93 -12.94 -14.48
CA THR A 12 64.82 -12.42 -13.73
C THR A 12 63.52 -13.00 -14.31
N ALA A 13 62.95 -13.99 -13.59
CA ALA A 13 61.64 -14.50 -13.93
C ALA A 13 60.57 -13.49 -13.50
N LEU A 14 59.95 -12.89 -14.49
CA LEU A 14 58.79 -12.03 -14.31
C LEU A 14 57.57 -12.90 -14.03
N VAL A 15 57.20 -13.04 -12.77
CA VAL A 15 55.96 -13.70 -12.38
C VAL A 15 54.80 -12.74 -12.63
N LEU A 16 54.08 -12.97 -13.74
CA LEU A 16 52.82 -12.29 -14.02
C LEU A 16 51.74 -12.87 -13.10
N ALA A 17 51.44 -12.17 -12.01
CA ALA A 17 50.30 -12.47 -11.18
C ALA A 17 49.03 -12.06 -11.95
N LEU A 18 48.37 -13.04 -12.60
CA LEU A 18 47.00 -12.89 -13.06
C LEU A 18 46.09 -12.76 -11.82
N ALA A 19 45.70 -11.53 -11.47
CA ALA A 19 44.63 -11.32 -10.54
C ALA A 19 43.31 -11.77 -11.20
N LEU A 20 42.82 -12.94 -10.86
CA LEU A 20 41.46 -13.40 -11.12
C LEU A 20 40.51 -12.43 -10.39
N ILE A 21 40.04 -11.40 -11.09
CA ILE A 21 38.89 -10.61 -10.65
C ILE A 21 37.68 -11.55 -10.76
N ALA A 22 37.34 -12.22 -9.67
CA ALA A 22 36.04 -12.87 -9.56
C ALA A 22 34.98 -11.78 -9.73
N PRO A 23 33.98 -11.97 -10.64
CA PRO A 23 32.84 -11.08 -10.64
C PRO A 23 32.17 -11.23 -9.28
N THR A 24 32.26 -10.22 -8.44
CA THR A 24 31.37 -10.10 -7.30
C THR A 24 29.97 -10.04 -7.90
N SER A 25 29.27 -11.16 -7.82
CA SER A 25 27.83 -11.20 -8.03
C SER A 25 27.24 -10.24 -7.00
N GLY A 26 27.22 -8.97 -7.35
CA GLY A 26 26.42 -7.98 -6.66
C GLY A 26 25.00 -8.52 -6.74
N SER A 27 24.54 -9.13 -5.66
CA SER A 27 23.14 -9.35 -5.43
C SER A 27 22.50 -8.00 -5.71
N ALA A 28 21.90 -7.85 -6.89
CA ALA A 28 20.97 -6.79 -7.16
C ALA A 28 19.91 -6.96 -6.07
N ARG A 29 20.09 -6.22 -4.96
CA ARG A 29 18.98 -5.95 -4.08
C ARG A 29 17.93 -5.40 -5.01
N ASP A 30 16.87 -6.19 -5.24
CA ASP A 30 15.64 -5.69 -5.82
C ASP A 30 15.35 -4.39 -5.09
N GLY A 31 15.72 -3.30 -5.72
CA GLY A 31 15.36 -1.97 -5.29
C GLY A 31 13.88 -1.87 -5.52
N GLN A 32 13.09 -2.42 -4.60
CA GLN A 32 11.73 -1.94 -4.44
C GLN A 32 11.87 -0.44 -4.33
N VAL A 33 11.53 0.24 -5.42
CA VAL A 33 11.33 1.68 -5.41
C VAL A 33 10.32 1.90 -4.28
N ARG A 34 10.81 2.36 -3.14
CA ARG A 34 9.96 2.70 -2.00
C ARG A 34 9.27 3.99 -2.39
N GLU A 35 8.17 3.83 -3.10
CA GLU A 35 7.34 4.93 -3.52
C GLU A 35 6.77 5.57 -2.25
N ALA A 36 7.25 6.74 -1.93
CA ALA A 36 6.77 7.56 -0.84
C ALA A 36 6.70 9.00 -1.32
N ALA A 37 5.50 9.55 -1.48
CA ALA A 37 5.34 10.97 -1.71
C ALA A 37 5.44 11.71 -0.36
N LEU A 38 6.50 12.49 -0.19
CA LEU A 38 6.71 13.33 0.97
C LEU A 38 6.73 14.79 0.56
N TYR A 39 6.03 15.62 1.32
CA TYR A 39 5.88 17.04 1.07
C TYR A 39 6.74 17.88 2.03
N PRO A 40 7.00 19.16 1.73
CA PRO A 40 7.83 20.01 2.58
C PRO A 40 7.31 20.12 4.01
N ARG A 41 6.02 20.13 4.19
CA ARG A 41 5.35 20.10 5.48
C ARG A 41 4.94 18.67 5.82
N ASP A 42 5.22 18.23 7.04
CA ASP A 42 4.87 16.92 7.57
C ASP A 42 4.15 17.13 8.89
N ASP A 43 2.83 17.14 8.84
CA ASP A 43 1.95 17.36 9.99
C ASP A 43 1.37 16.04 10.52
N ARG A 44 1.94 14.90 10.12
CA ARG A 44 1.51 13.61 10.59
C ARG A 44 1.65 13.51 12.11
N ARG A 45 0.62 12.98 12.74
CA ARG A 45 0.59 12.62 14.16
C ARG A 45 0.05 11.21 14.37
N GLU A 46 0.28 10.64 15.52
CA GLU A 46 -0.36 9.38 15.89
C GLU A 46 -1.86 9.57 16.16
N MET A 47 -2.62 8.49 15.97
CA MET A 47 -4.04 8.45 16.30
C MET A 47 -4.21 8.36 17.82
N GLY A 48 -5.06 9.23 18.36
CA GLY A 48 -5.53 9.16 19.76
C GLY A 48 -6.86 8.42 19.88
N GLY A 49 -7.32 8.22 21.11
CA GLY A 49 -8.58 7.50 21.38
C GLY A 49 -9.82 8.12 20.71
N GLU A 50 -9.83 9.44 20.51
CA GLU A 50 -10.92 10.13 19.81
C GLU A 50 -10.89 9.83 18.29
N ASP A 51 -9.69 9.75 17.70
CA ASP A 51 -9.54 9.40 16.29
C ASP A 51 -10.08 7.99 16.01
N TYR A 52 -9.82 7.02 16.87
CA TYR A 52 -10.36 5.67 16.74
C TYR A 52 -11.90 5.62 16.84
N ARG A 53 -12.51 6.54 17.59
CA ARG A 53 -13.98 6.67 17.62
C ARG A 53 -14.51 7.31 16.35
N ARG A 54 -13.83 8.34 15.86
CA ARG A 54 -14.21 9.07 14.64
C ARG A 54 -14.02 8.22 13.38
N PHE A 55 -12.91 7.49 13.31
CA PHE A 55 -12.53 6.64 12.18
C PHE A 55 -12.70 5.15 12.56
N ALA A 56 -13.87 4.81 13.07
CA ALA A 56 -14.20 3.43 13.44
C ALA A 56 -13.99 2.49 12.25
N GLY A 57 -13.75 1.21 12.51
CA GLY A 57 -13.42 0.25 11.45
C GLY A 57 -11.96 0.26 10.99
N ALA A 58 -11.13 1.21 11.51
CA ALA A 58 -9.70 1.27 11.21
C ALA A 58 -8.96 0.05 11.78
N GLY A 59 -8.31 -0.70 10.92
CA GLY A 59 -7.52 -1.87 11.31
C GLY A 59 -6.31 -2.07 10.41
N VAL A 60 -5.56 -3.11 10.68
CA VAL A 60 -4.27 -3.39 10.05
C VAL A 60 -4.27 -4.79 9.47
N LEU A 61 -3.84 -4.91 8.23
CA LEU A 61 -3.50 -6.19 7.63
C LEU A 61 -2.12 -6.63 8.13
N TRP A 62 -2.07 -7.78 8.75
CA TRP A 62 -0.83 -8.47 9.10
C TRP A 62 -0.70 -9.72 8.27
N CYS A 63 0.51 -10.02 7.80
CA CYS A 63 0.77 -11.25 7.08
C CYS A 63 2.06 -11.89 7.57
N ARG A 64 2.12 -13.22 7.54
CA ARG A 64 3.31 -13.97 7.88
C ARG A 64 4.29 -13.94 6.73
N ARG A 65 5.54 -13.70 7.03
CA ARG A 65 6.64 -13.89 6.10
C ARG A 65 6.91 -15.40 5.90
N PRO A 66 7.72 -15.82 4.92
CA PRO A 66 8.10 -17.21 4.73
C PRO A 66 8.73 -17.88 5.96
N ASP A 67 9.34 -17.09 6.86
CA ASP A 67 9.88 -17.55 8.15
C ASP A 67 8.80 -17.64 9.26
N GLY A 68 7.55 -17.39 8.95
CA GLY A 68 6.41 -17.44 9.86
C GLY A 68 6.25 -16.20 10.74
N VAL A 69 7.17 -15.24 10.68
CA VAL A 69 7.11 -14.03 11.51
C VAL A 69 6.04 -13.06 10.98
N PRO A 70 5.08 -12.60 11.82
CA PRO A 70 4.10 -11.62 11.40
C PRO A 70 4.75 -10.29 11.03
N GLN A 71 4.32 -9.71 9.92
CA GLN A 71 4.72 -8.40 9.46
C GLN A 71 3.48 -7.56 9.13
N LYS A 72 3.47 -6.32 9.56
CA LYS A 72 2.47 -5.34 9.16
C LYS A 72 2.59 -5.10 7.65
N ALA A 73 1.49 -5.28 6.93
CA ALA A 73 1.47 -5.19 5.48
C ALA A 73 0.81 -3.88 5.00
N ALA A 74 -0.37 -3.54 5.52
CA ALA A 74 -1.17 -2.42 5.03
C ALA A 74 -2.20 -1.97 6.06
N ALA A 75 -2.84 -0.83 5.82
CA ALA A 75 -4.10 -0.47 6.44
C ALA A 75 -5.25 -1.25 5.79
N ALA A 76 -6.33 -1.47 6.54
CA ALA A 76 -7.54 -2.11 6.05
C ALA A 76 -8.76 -1.61 6.86
N TRP A 77 -9.94 -1.68 6.28
CA TRP A 77 -11.15 -1.09 6.87
C TRP A 77 -12.29 -2.09 6.97
N LEU A 78 -12.85 -2.18 8.17
CA LEU A 78 -14.12 -2.86 8.38
C LEU A 78 -15.24 -1.94 7.86
N VAL A 79 -16.05 -2.39 6.88
CA VAL A 79 -17.00 -1.53 6.16
C VAL A 79 -18.38 -2.17 6.06
N GLY A 80 -19.42 -1.42 6.35
CA GLY A 80 -20.82 -1.77 6.15
C GLY A 80 -21.37 -2.81 7.11
N VAL A 81 -20.67 -3.94 7.24
CA VAL A 81 -21.03 -5.06 8.12
C VAL A 81 -19.81 -5.53 8.93
N PRO A 82 -20.03 -6.18 10.11
CA PRO A 82 -18.95 -6.44 11.06
C PRO A 82 -17.95 -7.54 10.65
N ASP A 83 -18.05 -8.05 9.44
CA ASP A 83 -17.15 -9.07 8.91
C ASP A 83 -16.68 -8.81 7.48
N LEU A 84 -16.92 -7.60 6.93
CA LEU A 84 -16.41 -7.22 5.61
C LEU A 84 -15.25 -6.26 5.73
N VAL A 85 -14.11 -6.64 5.15
CA VAL A 85 -12.89 -5.83 5.12
C VAL A 85 -12.56 -5.40 3.70
N VAL A 86 -12.28 -4.11 3.51
CA VAL A 86 -11.75 -3.54 2.28
C VAL A 86 -10.28 -3.19 2.45
N LEU A 87 -9.47 -3.48 1.45
CA LEU A 87 -8.03 -3.22 1.38
C LEU A 87 -7.56 -3.22 -0.08
N ASN A 88 -6.25 -3.03 -0.32
CA ASN A 88 -5.72 -3.05 -1.67
C ASN A 88 -5.44 -4.48 -2.17
N ALA A 89 -5.70 -4.70 -3.47
CA ALA A 89 -5.42 -5.95 -4.17
C ALA A 89 -3.93 -6.27 -4.25
N HIS A 90 -3.06 -5.25 -4.35
CA HIS A 90 -1.61 -5.42 -4.42
C HIS A 90 -1.01 -6.02 -3.13
N ASN A 91 -1.78 -6.19 -2.07
CA ASN A 91 -1.35 -6.96 -0.91
C ASN A 91 -1.25 -8.47 -1.20
N PHE A 92 -1.97 -8.96 -2.21
CA PHE A 92 -2.06 -10.36 -2.60
C PHE A 92 -1.56 -10.63 -4.03
N ARG A 93 -1.51 -9.61 -4.87
CA ARG A 93 -1.15 -9.69 -6.29
C ARG A 93 -0.08 -8.66 -6.63
N ASP A 94 0.83 -9.02 -7.51
CA ASP A 94 1.75 -8.05 -8.12
C ASP A 94 1.07 -7.30 -9.28
N ARG A 95 1.83 -6.41 -9.94
CA ARG A 95 1.33 -5.63 -11.09
C ARG A 95 0.91 -6.49 -12.29
N ARG A 96 1.36 -7.75 -12.36
CA ARG A 96 0.99 -8.75 -13.40
C ARG A 96 -0.04 -9.74 -12.89
N LEU A 97 -0.69 -9.44 -11.78
CA LEU A 97 -1.72 -10.25 -11.13
C LEU A 97 -1.21 -11.62 -10.62
N ALA A 98 0.11 -11.87 -10.63
CA ALA A 98 0.67 -13.04 -10.01
C ALA A 98 0.44 -13.01 -8.48
N VAL A 99 0.17 -14.17 -7.91
CA VAL A 99 -0.01 -14.31 -6.45
C VAL A 99 1.33 -14.10 -5.76
N ILE A 100 1.44 -13.06 -4.95
CA ILE A 100 2.63 -12.77 -4.13
C ILE A 100 2.45 -13.17 -2.67
N ARG A 101 1.19 -13.39 -2.26
CA ARG A 101 0.85 -13.76 -0.89
C ARG A 101 -0.48 -14.49 -0.86
N ALA A 102 -0.56 -15.56 -0.09
CA ALA A 102 -1.82 -16.25 0.16
C ALA A 102 -2.63 -15.49 1.21
N VAL A 103 -3.96 -15.49 1.08
CA VAL A 103 -4.86 -14.89 2.07
C VAL A 103 -4.75 -15.60 3.41
N SER A 104 -4.55 -16.93 3.41
CA SER A 104 -4.35 -17.75 4.60
C SER A 104 -3.11 -17.39 5.43
N ASP A 105 -2.15 -16.67 4.85
CA ASP A 105 -0.99 -16.19 5.58
C ASP A 105 -1.26 -14.87 6.31
N CYS A 106 -2.46 -14.31 6.15
CA CYS A 106 -2.80 -12.98 6.64
C CYS A 106 -3.97 -13.01 7.61
N TYR A 107 -4.05 -11.98 8.44
CA TYR A 107 -5.17 -11.71 9.33
C TYR A 107 -5.41 -10.21 9.47
N PHE A 108 -6.63 -9.84 9.83
CA PHE A 108 -7.02 -8.48 10.13
C PHE A 108 -6.92 -8.21 11.64
N GLN A 109 -6.24 -7.16 12.03
CA GLN A 109 -6.14 -6.74 13.43
C GLN A 109 -6.93 -5.45 13.64
N ILE A 110 -7.90 -5.48 14.56
CA ILE A 110 -8.72 -4.33 14.95
C ILE A 110 -9.09 -4.44 16.44
N GLY A 111 -9.14 -3.31 17.13
CA GLY A 111 -9.47 -3.29 18.56
C GLY A 111 -8.54 -4.15 19.42
N GLY A 112 -7.30 -4.36 19.00
CA GLY A 112 -6.31 -5.20 19.70
C GLY A 112 -6.53 -6.71 19.51
N ARG A 113 -7.46 -7.13 18.65
CA ARG A 113 -7.78 -8.54 18.38
C ARG A 113 -7.46 -8.90 16.93
N ASN A 114 -7.12 -10.17 16.69
CA ASN A 114 -6.83 -10.72 15.37
C ASN A 114 -8.04 -11.53 14.87
N TYR A 115 -8.37 -11.33 13.60
CA TYR A 115 -9.47 -11.99 12.90
C TYR A 115 -8.94 -12.63 11.61
N GLU A 116 -9.17 -13.92 11.47
CA GLU A 116 -8.77 -14.68 10.27
C GLU A 116 -9.71 -14.37 9.10
N PHE A 117 -9.20 -14.43 7.89
CA PHE A 117 -9.99 -14.26 6.68
C PHE A 117 -10.56 -15.60 6.19
N VAL A 118 -11.72 -15.55 5.55
CA VAL A 118 -12.25 -16.63 4.70
C VAL A 118 -11.61 -16.48 3.33
N ALA A 119 -10.60 -17.30 3.02
CA ALA A 119 -9.74 -17.12 1.84
C ALA A 119 -10.55 -17.16 0.52
N GLU A 120 -11.58 -18.01 0.45
CA GLU A 120 -12.46 -18.18 -0.71
C GLU A 120 -13.36 -16.97 -0.96
N SER A 121 -13.47 -16.06 0.02
CA SER A 121 -14.25 -14.83 -0.10
C SER A 121 -13.49 -13.70 -0.81
N LEU A 122 -12.22 -13.92 -1.18
CA LEU A 122 -11.41 -12.88 -1.84
C LEU A 122 -12.07 -12.47 -3.16
N ARG A 123 -12.46 -11.21 -3.23
CA ARG A 123 -12.88 -10.53 -4.44
C ARG A 123 -11.89 -9.41 -4.76
N LEU A 124 -11.41 -9.39 -6.00
CA LEU A 124 -10.47 -8.37 -6.50
C LEU A 124 -11.20 -7.40 -7.44
N GLY A 125 -10.67 -6.19 -7.57
CA GLY A 125 -11.17 -5.17 -8.50
C GLY A 125 -10.88 -5.47 -9.97
N THR A 126 -9.96 -6.38 -10.23
CA THR A 126 -9.57 -6.72 -11.60
C THR A 126 -10.62 -7.59 -12.29
N ALA A 127 -10.98 -7.23 -13.51
CA ALA A 127 -11.86 -8.03 -14.35
C ALA A 127 -11.22 -9.40 -14.67
N PRO A 128 -12.02 -10.46 -14.93
CA PRO A 128 -11.52 -11.72 -15.44
C PRO A 128 -10.76 -11.51 -16.75
N GLY A 129 -9.52 -12.03 -16.82
CA GLY A 129 -8.67 -11.89 -18.00
C GLY A 129 -7.87 -10.58 -18.06
N ALA A 130 -7.93 -9.73 -17.05
CA ALA A 130 -7.03 -8.57 -16.96
C ALA A 130 -5.56 -9.02 -16.93
N GLU A 131 -4.69 -8.26 -17.60
CA GLU A 131 -3.25 -8.55 -17.69
C GLU A 131 -2.41 -7.76 -16.69
N ALA A 132 -2.98 -6.71 -16.09
CA ALA A 132 -2.30 -5.84 -15.16
C ALA A 132 -3.23 -5.29 -14.08
N LEU A 133 -2.64 -4.97 -12.93
CA LEU A 133 -3.30 -4.28 -11.84
C LEU A 133 -3.13 -2.77 -12.02
N HIS A 134 -4.23 -2.04 -12.18
CA HIS A 134 -4.26 -0.58 -12.23
C HIS A 134 -4.68 0.02 -10.89
N ILE A 135 -4.46 1.32 -10.68
CA ILE A 135 -4.83 2.00 -9.44
C ILE A 135 -6.34 1.92 -9.18
N THR A 136 -7.17 2.01 -10.22
CA THR A 136 -8.63 1.94 -10.13
C THR A 136 -9.16 0.55 -9.77
N ASP A 137 -8.37 -0.50 -10.01
CA ASP A 137 -8.72 -1.90 -9.77
C ASP A 137 -8.02 -2.45 -8.51
N ASP A 138 -7.17 -1.64 -7.89
CA ASP A 138 -6.32 -2.04 -6.77
C ASP A 138 -7.10 -2.12 -5.45
N TRP A 139 -8.25 -2.79 -5.48
CA TRP A 139 -9.05 -3.09 -4.31
C TRP A 139 -9.33 -4.58 -4.14
N ALA A 140 -9.46 -4.96 -2.90
CA ALA A 140 -9.88 -6.30 -2.51
C ALA A 140 -10.94 -6.22 -1.42
N LEU A 141 -11.91 -7.13 -1.46
CA LEU A 141 -12.87 -7.39 -0.39
C LEU A 141 -12.63 -8.78 0.16
N LEU A 142 -12.70 -8.90 1.47
CA LEU A 142 -12.56 -10.17 2.20
C LEU A 142 -13.55 -10.25 3.35
N ARG A 143 -14.09 -11.46 3.57
CA ARG A 143 -14.87 -11.77 4.75
C ARG A 143 -13.97 -12.25 5.87
N LEU A 144 -14.31 -11.89 7.09
CA LEU A 144 -13.71 -12.46 8.29
C LEU A 144 -14.45 -13.77 8.66
N ALA A 145 -13.70 -14.72 9.21
CA ALA A 145 -14.26 -16.00 9.69
C ALA A 145 -15.22 -15.80 10.88
N SER A 146 -15.11 -14.70 11.58
CA SER A 146 -16.04 -14.28 12.63
C SER A 146 -16.25 -12.76 12.57
N PRO A 147 -17.46 -12.26 12.92
CA PRO A 147 -17.71 -10.84 12.98
C PRO A 147 -16.86 -10.17 14.07
N VAL A 148 -16.54 -8.91 13.84
CA VAL A 148 -15.84 -8.08 14.84
C VAL A 148 -16.84 -7.61 15.87
N ASP A 149 -16.52 -7.85 17.14
CA ASP A 149 -17.33 -7.39 18.27
C ASP A 149 -16.77 -6.10 18.88
N GLY A 150 -17.65 -5.21 19.28
CA GLY A 150 -17.32 -4.00 20.02
C GLY A 150 -16.67 -2.88 19.20
N VAL A 151 -16.52 -3.06 17.88
CA VAL A 151 -16.06 -2.01 16.97
C VAL A 151 -17.08 -1.86 15.84
N ALA A 152 -17.61 -0.65 15.67
CA ALA A 152 -18.53 -0.36 14.59
C ALA A 152 -17.76 -0.37 13.24
N PRO A 153 -18.31 -0.98 12.17
CA PRO A 153 -17.76 -0.81 10.84
C PRO A 153 -17.96 0.65 10.36
N GLN A 154 -17.10 1.10 9.45
CA GLN A 154 -17.38 2.30 8.68
C GLN A 154 -18.73 2.14 7.97
N PRO A 155 -19.58 3.17 7.92
CA PRO A 155 -20.76 3.14 7.07
C PRO A 155 -20.38 2.78 5.63
N VAL A 156 -21.30 2.15 4.90
CA VAL A 156 -21.09 1.94 3.46
C VAL A 156 -20.83 3.31 2.81
N PRO A 157 -19.69 3.50 2.13
CA PRO A 157 -19.38 4.77 1.50
C PRO A 157 -20.46 5.20 0.49
N GLU A 158 -20.56 6.50 0.28
CA GLU A 158 -21.40 7.08 -0.76
C GLU A 158 -20.52 7.51 -1.94
N THR A 159 -21.05 7.44 -3.14
CA THR A 159 -20.34 7.97 -4.31
C THR A 159 -20.15 9.50 -4.12
N PRO A 160 -18.90 9.99 -4.11
CA PRO A 160 -18.69 11.42 -3.91
C PRO A 160 -19.06 12.20 -5.17
N ASP A 161 -19.79 13.30 -4.97
CA ASP A 161 -20.11 14.27 -6.05
C ASP A 161 -18.88 15.14 -6.32
N LEU A 162 -17.97 14.62 -7.13
CA LEU A 162 -16.70 15.27 -7.46
C LEU A 162 -16.55 15.36 -8.98
N THR A 163 -16.10 16.51 -9.47
CA THR A 163 -15.85 16.74 -10.89
C THR A 163 -14.39 16.43 -11.25
N PRO A 164 -14.11 15.71 -12.36
CA PRO A 164 -12.74 15.51 -12.85
C PRO A 164 -12.02 16.82 -13.12
N GLY A 165 -10.71 16.85 -12.82
CA GLY A 165 -9.84 18.01 -13.02
C GLY A 165 -9.16 18.48 -11.73
N PRO A 166 -8.57 19.68 -11.75
CA PRO A 166 -7.97 20.31 -10.56
C PRO A 166 -8.96 20.44 -9.42
N ALA A 167 -8.52 20.16 -8.20
CA ALA A 167 -9.36 20.17 -7.01
C ALA A 167 -8.60 20.77 -5.82
N ALA A 168 -9.34 21.17 -4.77
CA ALA A 168 -8.80 21.61 -3.50
C ALA A 168 -9.71 21.11 -2.37
N ILE A 169 -9.76 19.78 -2.20
CA ILE A 169 -10.67 19.15 -1.25
C ILE A 169 -9.87 18.74 -0.02
N THR A 170 -10.14 19.40 1.11
CA THR A 170 -9.52 19.03 2.39
C THR A 170 -9.95 17.62 2.79
N VAL A 171 -8.97 16.80 3.12
CA VAL A 171 -9.19 15.44 3.63
C VAL A 171 -8.30 15.15 4.82
N THR A 172 -8.68 14.16 5.59
CA THR A 172 -7.83 13.54 6.60
C THR A 172 -7.40 12.17 6.08
N MET A 173 -6.10 11.98 5.86
CA MET A 173 -5.56 10.65 5.60
C MET A 173 -5.32 9.92 6.91
N VAL A 174 -5.88 8.74 7.05
CA VAL A 174 -5.80 7.91 8.26
C VAL A 174 -5.14 6.60 7.93
N SER A 175 -4.00 6.33 8.56
CA SER A 175 -3.18 5.14 8.37
C SER A 175 -3.08 4.36 9.69
N PRO A 176 -3.99 3.44 9.97
CA PRO A 176 -3.97 2.66 11.22
C PRO A 176 -2.74 1.76 11.34
N GLY A 177 -2.08 1.48 10.23
CA GLY A 177 -0.78 0.81 10.17
C GLY A 177 0.43 1.73 10.31
N GLY A 178 0.26 3.05 10.22
CA GLY A 178 1.35 4.02 10.14
C GLY A 178 2.19 3.87 8.87
N HIS A 179 3.28 4.60 8.82
CA HIS A 179 4.22 4.62 7.69
C HIS A 179 5.63 4.29 8.18
N ALA A 180 6.44 3.58 7.39
CA ALA A 180 7.81 3.23 7.77
C ALA A 180 8.74 4.44 7.96
N ASN A 181 8.40 5.57 7.33
CA ASN A 181 9.12 6.85 7.43
C ASN A 181 8.53 7.81 8.47
N PHE A 182 7.66 7.32 9.35
CA PHE A 182 7.05 8.07 10.45
C PHE A 182 7.25 7.29 11.75
N ARG A 183 7.61 8.02 12.84
CA ARG A 183 7.92 7.42 14.15
C ARG A 183 6.66 7.10 14.95
N GLY A 184 5.67 6.50 14.37
CA GLY A 184 4.45 6.15 15.08
C GLY A 184 3.94 4.80 14.65
N GLY A 185 3.15 4.15 15.50
CA GLY A 185 2.46 2.91 15.16
C GLY A 185 1.28 3.12 14.23
N THR A 186 0.75 4.36 14.21
CA THR A 186 -0.35 4.87 13.38
C THR A 186 0.01 6.23 12.82
N SER A 187 -0.69 6.71 11.80
CA SER A 187 -0.47 8.04 11.23
C SER A 187 -1.79 8.68 10.81
N LEU A 188 -1.94 9.95 11.12
CA LEU A 188 -3.07 10.78 10.73
C LEU A 188 -2.58 12.17 10.33
N GLU A 189 -3.10 12.70 9.20
CA GLU A 189 -2.70 13.99 8.66
C GLU A 189 -3.87 14.68 7.95
N SER A 190 -3.98 16.00 8.10
CA SER A 190 -4.82 16.83 7.26
C SER A 190 -4.05 17.27 6.01
N CYS A 191 -4.60 16.99 4.85
CA CYS A 191 -4.00 17.22 3.53
C CYS A 191 -5.10 17.51 2.51
N ALA A 192 -4.81 17.45 1.21
CA ALA A 192 -5.85 17.73 0.22
C ALA A 192 -5.77 16.81 -1.00
N ILE A 193 -6.93 16.47 -1.55
CA ILE A 193 -7.06 16.01 -2.92
C ILE A 193 -6.84 17.21 -3.83
N ARG A 194 -5.89 17.10 -4.77
CA ARG A 194 -5.46 18.17 -5.67
C ARG A 194 -5.88 17.96 -7.11
N PHE A 195 -6.19 16.74 -7.48
CA PHE A 195 -6.64 16.41 -8.81
C PHE A 195 -7.52 15.14 -8.80
N ILE A 196 -8.53 15.12 -9.66
CA ILE A 196 -9.43 14.00 -9.86
C ILE A 196 -9.28 13.58 -11.31
N ASP A 197 -8.80 12.34 -11.54
CA ASP A 197 -8.69 11.81 -12.89
C ASP A 197 -10.09 11.53 -13.48
N PRO A 198 -10.21 11.53 -14.81
CA PRO A 198 -11.43 11.03 -15.47
C PRO A 198 -11.74 9.60 -15.05
N PRO A 199 -13.01 9.16 -15.13
CA PRO A 199 -13.36 7.78 -14.81
C PRO A 199 -12.69 6.79 -15.78
N SER A 200 -12.29 5.63 -15.24
CA SER A 200 -11.88 4.46 -16.02
C SER A 200 -13.09 3.84 -16.73
N GLU A 201 -12.83 2.78 -17.52
CA GLU A 201 -13.89 1.99 -18.18
C GLU A 201 -14.89 1.39 -17.17
N ASP A 202 -14.42 1.05 -15.96
CA ASP A 202 -15.24 0.52 -14.85
C ASP A 202 -15.91 1.61 -14.00
N ALA A 203 -15.96 2.85 -14.52
CA ALA A 203 -16.51 4.02 -13.83
C ALA A 203 -15.82 4.33 -12.48
N MET A 204 -14.58 3.92 -12.33
CA MET A 204 -13.74 4.19 -11.15
C MET A 204 -12.82 5.38 -11.41
N ARG A 205 -12.70 6.29 -10.46
CA ARG A 205 -11.78 7.43 -10.54
C ARG A 205 -10.64 7.32 -9.54
N ARG A 206 -9.48 7.73 -10.00
CA ARG A 206 -8.32 7.97 -9.16
C ARG A 206 -8.30 9.43 -8.74
N VAL A 207 -7.89 9.69 -7.51
CA VAL A 207 -7.54 11.03 -7.03
C VAL A 207 -6.04 11.12 -6.77
N ARG A 208 -5.47 12.33 -6.98
CA ARG A 208 -4.08 12.64 -6.63
C ARG A 208 -4.09 13.63 -5.48
N HIS A 209 -3.28 13.36 -4.45
CA HIS A 209 -3.31 14.11 -3.21
C HIS A 209 -1.89 14.46 -2.72
N ASP A 210 -1.82 15.43 -1.80
CA ASP A 210 -0.58 15.90 -1.19
C ASP A 210 -0.40 15.42 0.26
N CYS A 211 -1.02 14.32 0.63
CA CYS A 211 -0.80 13.70 1.94
C CYS A 211 0.57 13.00 1.98
N ASN A 212 1.32 13.20 3.06
CA ASN A 212 2.59 12.49 3.26
C ASN A 212 2.33 10.99 3.38
N ASP A 213 2.99 10.22 2.52
CA ASP A 213 2.83 8.78 2.43
C ASP A 213 4.15 8.07 2.70
N GLY A 214 4.14 6.75 2.75
CA GLY A 214 5.30 5.91 2.94
C GLY A 214 4.96 4.44 2.91
N TYR A 215 5.97 3.60 2.90
CA TYR A 215 5.78 2.16 2.95
C TYR A 215 4.91 1.77 4.16
N GLY A 216 3.87 1.00 3.91
CA GLY A 216 2.84 0.65 4.90
C GLY A 216 1.58 1.52 4.82
N GLY A 217 1.61 2.62 4.03
CA GLY A 217 0.45 3.50 3.82
C GLY A 217 -0.61 2.96 2.88
N SER A 218 -0.34 1.88 2.16
CA SER A 218 -1.36 1.19 1.36
C SER A 218 -2.60 0.90 2.19
N GLY A 219 -3.78 1.16 1.63
CA GLY A 219 -5.05 1.00 2.31
C GLY A 219 -5.39 2.11 3.30
N SER A 220 -4.57 3.15 3.45
CA SER A 220 -4.97 4.32 4.25
C SER A 220 -6.24 4.93 3.70
N GLY A 221 -7.15 5.32 4.59
CA GLY A 221 -8.41 5.94 4.20
C GLY A 221 -8.26 7.45 4.07
N LEU A 222 -8.83 8.04 3.02
CA LEU A 222 -9.00 9.48 2.90
C LEU A 222 -10.44 9.84 3.30
N PHE A 223 -10.57 10.65 4.33
CA PHE A 223 -11.87 11.04 4.89
C PHE A 223 -12.13 12.53 4.64
N ASP A 224 -13.37 12.87 4.33
CA ASP A 224 -13.79 14.27 4.27
C ASP A 224 -13.94 14.88 5.68
N GLU A 225 -14.24 16.17 5.72
CA GLU A 225 -14.42 16.91 6.98
C GLU A 225 -15.59 16.37 7.83
N SER A 226 -16.57 15.73 7.19
CA SER A 226 -17.70 15.09 7.89
C SER A 226 -17.36 13.70 8.47
N GLY A 227 -16.16 13.17 8.16
CA GLY A 227 -15.71 11.84 8.57
C GLY A 227 -16.19 10.70 7.66
N ARG A 228 -16.64 10.99 6.44
CA ARG A 228 -16.98 9.96 5.45
C ARG A 228 -15.73 9.48 4.73
N LEU A 229 -15.61 8.18 4.58
CA LEU A 229 -14.54 7.56 3.82
C LEU A 229 -14.76 7.81 2.32
N LEU A 230 -13.88 8.60 1.70
CA LEU A 230 -13.97 8.98 0.28
C LEU A 230 -13.13 8.09 -0.62
N ALA A 231 -11.91 7.75 -0.20
CA ALA A 231 -10.96 7.06 -1.04
C ALA A 231 -10.02 6.16 -0.24
N LEU A 232 -9.43 5.20 -0.94
CA LEU A 232 -8.45 4.25 -0.41
C LEU A 232 -7.09 4.49 -1.06
N GLN A 233 -6.07 4.82 -0.27
CA GLN A 233 -4.69 5.00 -0.73
C GLN A 233 -4.16 3.72 -1.37
N SER A 234 -3.57 3.82 -2.54
CA SER A 234 -3.02 2.70 -3.28
C SER A 234 -1.52 2.82 -3.50
N ALA A 235 -1.07 3.92 -4.07
CA ALA A 235 0.32 4.10 -4.47
C ALA A 235 0.74 5.57 -4.40
N SER A 236 2.03 5.83 -4.63
CA SER A 236 2.55 7.17 -4.79
C SER A 236 3.51 7.23 -5.96
N LEU A 237 3.46 8.29 -6.74
CA LEU A 237 4.50 8.66 -7.67
C LEU A 237 5.39 9.70 -6.99
N SER A 238 6.67 9.39 -6.81
CA SER A 238 7.58 10.25 -6.09
C SER A 238 9.01 10.11 -6.60
N MET A 239 9.76 11.18 -6.51
CA MET A 239 11.20 11.20 -6.77
C MET A 239 12.03 10.95 -5.49
N ASN A 240 11.46 10.30 -4.47
CA ASN A 240 12.11 9.98 -3.19
C ASN A 240 12.70 11.18 -2.44
N SER A 241 12.11 12.36 -2.59
CA SER A 241 12.51 13.57 -1.90
C SER A 241 11.30 14.40 -1.50
N ARG A 242 11.45 15.22 -0.44
CA ARG A 242 10.42 16.18 -0.06
C ARG A 242 10.31 17.27 -1.12
N ARG A 243 9.17 17.34 -1.79
CA ARG A 243 8.88 18.31 -2.86
C ARG A 243 7.46 18.83 -2.72
N PRO A 244 7.15 20.01 -3.26
CA PRO A 244 5.77 20.43 -3.46
C PRO A 244 5.01 19.40 -4.30
N PHE A 245 3.69 19.35 -4.11
CA PHE A 245 2.82 18.56 -4.97
C PHE A 245 3.03 18.92 -6.44
N ASP A 246 3.11 17.89 -7.26
CA ASP A 246 3.16 18.00 -8.71
C ASP A 246 2.23 16.94 -9.31
N VAL A 247 1.27 17.37 -10.10
CA VAL A 247 0.23 16.51 -10.65
C VAL A 247 0.76 15.41 -11.58
N GLU A 248 1.97 15.60 -12.13
CA GLU A 248 2.57 14.65 -13.06
C GLU A 248 3.65 13.77 -12.41
N PHE A 249 4.42 14.35 -11.47
CA PHE A 249 5.66 13.72 -11.03
C PHE A 249 5.79 13.50 -9.52
N HIS A 250 4.91 14.11 -8.69
CA HIS A 250 5.02 13.98 -7.24
C HIS A 250 3.66 14.07 -6.53
N TYR A 251 3.00 12.93 -6.38
CA TYR A 251 1.66 12.84 -5.77
C TYR A 251 1.40 11.48 -5.14
N GLY A 252 0.53 11.44 -4.15
CA GLY A 252 -0.12 10.22 -3.69
C GLY A 252 -1.34 9.89 -4.55
N SER A 253 -1.64 8.62 -4.74
CA SER A 253 -2.77 8.12 -5.53
C SER A 253 -3.71 7.29 -4.68
N ALA A 254 -4.99 7.64 -4.71
CA ALA A 254 -6.04 6.87 -4.07
C ALA A 254 -7.20 6.62 -5.05
N MET A 255 -7.93 5.53 -4.87
CA MET A 255 -9.16 5.26 -5.62
C MET A 255 -10.37 5.70 -4.81
N LEU A 256 -11.35 6.30 -5.47
CA LEU A 256 -12.62 6.68 -4.85
C LEU A 256 -13.49 5.45 -4.58
N PHE A 257 -14.32 5.53 -3.53
CA PHE A 257 -15.35 4.52 -3.27
C PHE A 257 -16.56 4.76 -4.17
N GLU A 258 -16.50 4.23 -5.38
CA GLU A 258 -17.53 4.36 -6.41
C GLU A 258 -17.54 3.13 -7.32
N GLY A 259 -18.32 3.16 -8.39
CA GLY A 259 -18.35 2.14 -9.42
C GLY A 259 -18.47 0.71 -8.87
N GLU A 260 -17.63 -0.19 -9.39
CA GLU A 260 -17.63 -1.61 -9.01
C GLU A 260 -17.28 -1.86 -7.54
N LEU A 261 -16.34 -1.12 -6.96
CA LEU A 261 -15.99 -1.28 -5.54
C LEU A 261 -17.21 -1.04 -4.64
N LEU A 262 -17.91 0.08 -4.88
CA LEU A 262 -19.07 0.43 -4.08
C LEU A 262 -20.25 -0.54 -4.32
N ALA A 263 -20.45 -0.98 -5.55
CA ALA A 263 -21.44 -2.00 -5.88
C ALA A 263 -21.15 -3.33 -5.16
N ALA A 264 -19.88 -3.74 -5.14
CA ALA A 264 -19.44 -4.94 -4.45
C ALA A 264 -19.66 -4.87 -2.93
N ILE A 265 -19.32 -3.73 -2.30
CA ILE A 265 -19.57 -3.52 -0.87
C ILE A 265 -21.07 -3.58 -0.57
N ARG A 266 -21.90 -2.90 -1.37
CA ARG A 266 -23.36 -2.88 -1.19
C ARG A 266 -24.00 -4.25 -1.34
N ALA A 267 -23.55 -5.05 -2.31
CA ALA A 267 -24.02 -6.42 -2.50
C ALA A 267 -23.80 -7.25 -1.22
N VAL A 268 -22.57 -7.25 -0.69
CA VAL A 268 -22.25 -8.00 0.54
C VAL A 268 -22.98 -7.46 1.77
N ALA A 269 -23.09 -6.12 1.90
CA ALA A 269 -23.80 -5.50 3.02
C ALA A 269 -25.32 -5.64 2.94
N GLY A 270 -25.88 -5.76 1.72
CA GLY A 270 -27.32 -5.92 1.45
C GLY A 270 -27.85 -7.30 1.74
N ASP A 271 -27.09 -8.34 1.40
CA ASP A 271 -27.49 -9.75 1.60
C ASP A 271 -27.84 -10.08 3.06
N ARG A 272 -27.22 -9.40 4.02
CA ARG A 272 -27.51 -9.61 5.45
C ARG A 272 -28.78 -8.94 5.96
N ARG A 273 -29.38 -7.99 5.25
CA ARG A 273 -30.66 -7.39 5.68
C ARG A 273 -31.86 -8.26 5.38
N GLN A 274 -31.65 -9.38 4.66
CA GLN A 274 -32.73 -10.32 4.26
C GLN A 274 -32.75 -11.59 5.11
N HIS A 275 -31.86 -11.74 6.07
CA HIS A 275 -31.77 -12.84 7.05
C HIS A 275 -31.77 -12.29 8.49
#